data_8d3c85c22085a2b3f962cc41c9c7e9ab
#
_entry.id   8d3c85c22085a2b3f962cc41c9c7e9ab
#
_cell.length_a   1.000
_cell.length_b   1.000
_cell.length_c   1.000
_cell.angle_alpha   90.00
_cell.angle_beta   90.00
_cell.angle_gamma   90.00
#
_symmetry.space_group_name_H-M   'P 1'
#
loop_
_entity.id
_entity.type
_entity.pdbx_description
1 polymer ?
#
loop_
_entity_poly.entity_id
_entity_poly.type
_entity_poly.pdbx_seq_one_letter_code
_entity_poly.pdbx_strand_id
1 'polypeptide(L)'
;MRQHLVMGNWKLNGTKASVEALIKGLTPAAAAHPSVQVAVCPPVIFLGLVEQLTAGSKIAYGAQNADVHESGAFTGENAPSMLKAFGCTYSLVGHSERRTLHAETDDVVAAKYEAIQKGGLVPVLCIGETLEQFEAGVTKNVVETQLKAVIDRCGIASFNNAVIAYEPVWAIGTGKTATPEIAQSVHAHIRQYLAGFDATVAAKVQILYGGSVTGATAADLFGQPDIDGGLVGGASLKVDDFSQIIAGAAK
;
A
#
# COMPACT_ATOMS: atom_id res chain seq x y z
N MET A 1 14.62 0.33 14.34
CA MET A 1 14.11 1.11 13.19
C MET A 1 13.16 0.22 12.41
N ARG A 2 12.07 0.77 11.84
CA ARG A 2 11.18 0.04 10.94
C ARG A 2 11.90 -0.19 9.61
N GLN A 3 11.71 -1.35 9.01
CA GLN A 3 12.24 -1.64 7.68
C GLN A 3 11.42 -0.88 6.63
N HIS A 4 12.07 -0.33 5.61
CA HIS A 4 11.36 0.30 4.50
C HIS A 4 10.68 -0.74 3.62
N LEU A 5 9.46 -0.41 3.15
CA LEU A 5 8.68 -1.20 2.20
C LEU A 5 8.36 -0.33 0.97
N VAL A 6 8.82 -0.77 -0.20
CA VAL A 6 8.50 -0.15 -1.49
C VAL A 6 7.58 -1.08 -2.26
N MET A 7 6.36 -0.62 -2.50
CA MET A 7 5.28 -1.42 -3.06
C MET A 7 4.78 -0.80 -4.36
N GLY A 8 4.69 -1.59 -5.42
CA GLY A 8 4.16 -1.15 -6.71
C GLY A 8 2.68 -1.51 -6.86
N ASN A 9 1.80 -0.52 -6.89
CA ASN A 9 0.41 -0.69 -7.31
C ASN A 9 0.31 -0.49 -8.82
N TRP A 10 0.16 -1.59 -9.56
CA TRP A 10 0.11 -1.54 -11.03
C TRP A 10 -1.23 -1.06 -11.58
N LYS A 11 -2.23 -0.93 -10.71
CA LYS A 11 -3.59 -0.55 -11.11
C LYS A 11 -4.11 -1.43 -12.26
N LEU A 12 -4.85 -0.87 -13.21
CA LEU A 12 -5.39 -1.59 -14.37
C LEU A 12 -4.38 -1.55 -15.54
N ASN A 13 -3.19 -2.08 -15.33
CA ASN A 13 -2.14 -2.11 -16.35
C ASN A 13 -1.49 -3.49 -16.45
N GLY A 14 -1.00 -3.80 -17.63
CA GLY A 14 -0.18 -4.97 -17.90
C GLY A 14 -0.63 -5.81 -19.09
N THR A 15 0.34 -6.52 -19.63
CA THR A 15 0.20 -7.67 -20.53
C THR A 15 1.13 -8.75 -20.01
N LYS A 16 0.97 -10.00 -20.43
CA LYS A 16 1.92 -11.07 -20.01
C LYS A 16 3.36 -10.69 -20.29
N ALA A 17 3.65 -10.13 -21.47
CA ALA A 17 5.00 -9.73 -21.87
C ALA A 17 5.56 -8.58 -21.01
N SER A 18 4.75 -7.55 -20.73
CA SER A 18 5.21 -6.43 -19.90
C SER A 18 5.40 -6.82 -18.43
N VAL A 19 4.54 -7.69 -17.89
CA VAL A 19 4.67 -8.24 -16.53
C VAL A 19 5.95 -9.06 -16.40
N GLU A 20 6.24 -9.92 -17.38
CA GLU A 20 7.45 -10.71 -17.41
C GLU A 20 8.72 -9.85 -17.48
N ALA A 21 8.74 -8.86 -18.37
CA ALA A 21 9.86 -7.93 -18.51
C ALA A 21 10.09 -7.12 -17.22
N LEU A 22 9.01 -6.64 -16.60
CA LEU A 22 9.07 -5.83 -15.39
C LEU A 22 9.62 -6.64 -14.20
N ILE A 23 9.08 -7.83 -13.92
CA ILE A 23 9.58 -8.65 -12.79
C ILE A 23 11.03 -9.07 -13.01
N LYS A 24 11.42 -9.49 -14.22
CA LYS A 24 12.81 -9.83 -14.54
C LYS A 24 13.75 -8.65 -14.34
N GLY A 25 13.33 -7.45 -14.73
CA GLY A 25 14.11 -6.23 -14.57
C GLY A 25 14.23 -5.77 -13.10
N LEU A 26 13.20 -6.01 -12.27
CA LEU A 26 13.21 -5.61 -10.85
C LEU A 26 13.97 -6.57 -9.94
N THR A 27 14.11 -7.84 -10.33
CA THR A 27 14.76 -8.86 -9.50
C THR A 27 16.19 -8.46 -9.09
N PRO A 28 17.06 -7.94 -9.97
CA PRO A 28 18.39 -7.48 -9.58
C PRO A 28 18.36 -6.31 -8.59
N ALA A 29 17.45 -5.35 -8.77
CA ALA A 29 17.32 -4.20 -7.88
C ALA A 29 16.89 -4.62 -6.47
N ALA A 30 15.89 -5.50 -6.35
CA ALA A 30 15.47 -6.06 -5.07
C ALA A 30 16.58 -6.87 -4.38
N ALA A 31 17.40 -7.59 -5.14
CA ALA A 31 18.52 -8.34 -4.60
C ALA A 31 19.67 -7.43 -4.12
N ALA A 32 19.92 -6.30 -4.82
CA ALA A 32 20.97 -5.34 -4.48
C ALA A 32 20.65 -4.53 -3.20
N HIS A 33 19.37 -4.41 -2.82
CA HIS A 33 18.93 -3.63 -1.66
C HIS A 33 18.20 -4.49 -0.61
N PRO A 34 18.91 -5.44 0.06
CA PRO A 34 18.29 -6.41 0.97
C PRO A 34 17.70 -5.78 2.25
N SER A 35 18.03 -4.54 2.56
CA SER A 35 17.45 -3.78 3.67
C SER A 35 16.03 -3.26 3.35
N VAL A 36 15.63 -3.25 2.07
CA VAL A 36 14.32 -2.78 1.62
C VAL A 36 13.42 -3.98 1.31
N GLN A 37 12.22 -3.98 1.85
CA GLN A 37 11.16 -4.89 1.41
C GLN A 37 10.60 -4.38 0.09
N VAL A 38 10.49 -5.26 -0.90
CA VAL A 38 9.92 -4.93 -2.22
C VAL A 38 8.71 -5.80 -2.48
N ALA A 39 7.60 -5.17 -2.89
CA ALA A 39 6.39 -5.89 -3.25
C ALA A 39 5.74 -5.29 -4.50
N VAL A 40 4.94 -6.10 -5.19
CA VAL A 40 4.13 -5.65 -6.34
C VAL A 40 2.68 -6.11 -6.19
N CYS A 41 1.73 -5.26 -6.59
CA CYS A 41 0.31 -5.56 -6.61
C CYS A 41 -0.21 -5.46 -8.07
N PRO A 42 -0.13 -6.57 -8.83
CA PRO A 42 -0.64 -6.64 -10.19
C PRO A 42 -2.17 -6.77 -10.21
N PRO A 43 -2.84 -6.54 -11.37
CA PRO A 43 -4.19 -7.05 -11.59
C PRO A 43 -4.27 -8.56 -11.30
N VAL A 44 -5.39 -9.01 -10.72
CA VAL A 44 -5.58 -10.40 -10.25
C VAL A 44 -5.27 -11.45 -11.32
N ILE A 45 -5.59 -11.14 -12.57
CA ILE A 45 -5.36 -12.03 -13.73
C ILE A 45 -3.87 -12.38 -13.94
N PHE A 46 -2.94 -11.61 -13.38
CA PHE A 46 -1.50 -11.84 -13.50
C PHE A 46 -0.87 -12.47 -12.25
N LEU A 47 -1.63 -12.74 -11.18
CA LEU A 47 -1.06 -13.28 -9.93
C LEU A 47 -0.32 -14.59 -10.16
N GLY A 48 -0.90 -15.55 -10.88
CA GLY A 48 -0.24 -16.83 -11.17
C GLY A 48 1.05 -16.68 -12.00
N LEU A 49 1.12 -15.69 -12.89
CA LEU A 49 2.34 -15.38 -13.63
C LEU A 49 3.39 -14.74 -12.71
N VAL A 50 2.98 -13.80 -11.85
CA VAL A 50 3.89 -13.14 -10.90
C VAL A 50 4.42 -14.13 -9.89
N GLU A 51 3.61 -15.06 -9.37
CA GLU A 51 4.05 -16.17 -8.51
C GLU A 51 5.21 -16.94 -9.14
N GLN A 52 5.06 -17.36 -10.39
CA GLN A 52 6.10 -18.11 -11.10
C GLN A 52 7.38 -17.29 -11.30
N LEU A 53 7.24 -16.01 -11.68
CA LEU A 53 8.37 -15.13 -11.99
C LEU A 53 9.12 -14.65 -10.74
N THR A 54 8.47 -14.58 -9.59
CA THR A 54 9.09 -14.15 -8.33
C THR A 54 9.65 -15.32 -7.52
N ALA A 55 9.43 -16.55 -7.94
CA ALA A 55 9.95 -17.74 -7.26
C ALA A 55 11.46 -17.64 -7.04
N GLY A 56 11.89 -17.76 -5.78
CA GLY A 56 13.31 -17.63 -5.39
C GLY A 56 13.85 -16.20 -5.35
N SER A 57 13.05 -15.19 -5.68
CA SER A 57 13.40 -13.77 -5.54
C SER A 57 13.01 -13.22 -4.15
N LYS A 58 13.42 -11.97 -3.88
CA LYS A 58 13.01 -11.22 -2.68
C LYS A 58 11.78 -10.33 -2.91
N ILE A 59 11.14 -10.44 -4.07
CA ILE A 59 9.96 -9.65 -4.41
C ILE A 59 8.72 -10.38 -3.88
N ALA A 60 8.06 -9.78 -2.91
CA ALA A 60 6.73 -10.21 -2.47
C ALA A 60 5.65 -9.67 -3.43
N TYR A 61 4.46 -10.23 -3.37
CA TYR A 61 3.34 -9.73 -4.15
C TYR A 61 2.03 -9.80 -3.39
N GLY A 62 1.05 -9.05 -3.89
CA GLY A 62 -0.27 -8.96 -3.28
C GLY A 62 -1.35 -8.62 -4.29
N ALA A 63 -2.59 -8.63 -3.82
CA ALA A 63 -3.75 -8.25 -4.60
C ALA A 63 -4.06 -6.75 -4.46
N GLN A 64 -4.77 -6.20 -5.45
CA GLN A 64 -5.24 -4.81 -5.42
C GLN A 64 -6.56 -4.65 -4.65
N ASN A 65 -7.26 -5.74 -4.36
CA ASN A 65 -8.53 -5.81 -3.64
C ASN A 65 -8.80 -7.25 -3.21
N ALA A 66 -9.66 -7.42 -2.22
CA ALA A 66 -10.24 -8.70 -1.83
C ALA A 66 -11.72 -8.49 -1.46
N ASP A 67 -12.52 -9.54 -1.57
CA ASP A 67 -13.89 -9.52 -1.10
C ASP A 67 -13.99 -9.88 0.40
N VAL A 68 -15.15 -9.62 0.99
CA VAL A 68 -15.42 -9.97 2.38
C VAL A 68 -15.87 -11.42 2.56
N HIS A 69 -16.34 -12.04 1.49
CA HIS A 69 -16.89 -13.40 1.50
C HIS A 69 -15.82 -14.44 1.16
N GLU A 70 -15.84 -15.57 1.86
CA GLU A 70 -14.92 -16.68 1.62
C GLU A 70 -15.33 -17.53 0.40
N SER A 71 -16.62 -17.63 0.14
CA SER A 71 -17.18 -18.41 -0.98
C SER A 71 -18.63 -18.05 -1.21
N GLY A 72 -19.21 -18.47 -2.33
CA GLY A 72 -20.63 -18.35 -2.60
C GLY A 72 -20.99 -17.65 -3.90
N ALA A 73 -22.20 -17.10 -3.99
CA ALA A 73 -22.76 -16.48 -5.19
C ALA A 73 -22.30 -15.01 -5.33
N PHE A 74 -21.00 -14.80 -5.47
CA PHE A 74 -20.34 -13.51 -5.61
C PHE A 74 -19.51 -13.48 -6.89
N THR A 75 -20.17 -13.60 -8.03
CA THR A 75 -19.54 -13.72 -9.34
C THR A 75 -18.61 -12.54 -9.63
N GLY A 76 -17.32 -12.83 -9.89
CA GLY A 76 -16.29 -11.85 -10.20
C GLY A 76 -15.43 -11.44 -9.02
N GLU A 77 -15.80 -11.82 -7.77
CA GLU A 77 -15.02 -11.48 -6.58
C GLU A 77 -13.92 -12.52 -6.29
N ASN A 78 -12.95 -12.10 -5.50
CA ASN A 78 -11.81 -12.91 -5.08
C ASN A 78 -11.74 -12.96 -3.57
N ALA A 79 -11.91 -14.15 -2.99
CA ALA A 79 -11.78 -14.35 -1.55
C ALA A 79 -10.31 -14.21 -1.09
N PRO A 80 -10.05 -13.70 0.13
CA PRO A 80 -8.70 -13.64 0.68
C PRO A 80 -7.97 -14.98 0.70
N SER A 81 -8.67 -16.06 0.99
CA SER A 81 -8.12 -17.43 0.98
C SER A 81 -7.66 -17.87 -0.42
N MET A 82 -8.38 -17.48 -1.49
CA MET A 82 -7.95 -17.74 -2.87
C MET A 82 -6.66 -16.98 -3.19
N LEU A 83 -6.58 -15.70 -2.82
CA LEU A 83 -5.38 -14.89 -3.00
C LEU A 83 -4.19 -15.48 -2.22
N LYS A 84 -4.43 -15.97 -1.01
CA LYS A 84 -3.42 -16.64 -0.18
C LYS A 84 -2.93 -17.93 -0.84
N ALA A 85 -3.82 -18.71 -1.44
CA ALA A 85 -3.47 -19.94 -2.17
C ALA A 85 -2.57 -19.66 -3.39
N PHE A 86 -2.65 -18.47 -3.99
CA PHE A 86 -1.73 -17.96 -5.01
C PHE A 86 -0.47 -17.30 -4.45
N GLY A 87 -0.14 -17.53 -3.17
CA GLY A 87 1.10 -17.04 -2.56
C GLY A 87 1.12 -15.55 -2.22
N CYS A 88 0.01 -14.82 -2.35
CA CYS A 88 -0.04 -13.42 -1.97
C CYS A 88 0.33 -13.22 -0.50
N THR A 89 1.14 -12.20 -0.24
CA THR A 89 1.46 -11.72 1.11
C THR A 89 0.54 -10.59 1.53
N TYR A 90 0.24 -9.68 0.61
CA TYR A 90 -0.50 -8.44 0.86
C TYR A 90 -1.83 -8.40 0.11
N SER A 91 -2.75 -7.55 0.59
CA SER A 91 -3.87 -7.06 -0.22
C SER A 91 -4.11 -5.59 0.08
N LEU A 92 -4.20 -4.77 -0.96
CA LEU A 92 -4.64 -3.38 -0.82
C LEU A 92 -6.11 -3.37 -0.40
N VAL A 93 -6.49 -2.39 0.42
CA VAL A 93 -7.87 -2.17 0.85
C VAL A 93 -8.14 -0.68 1.04
N GLY A 94 -9.28 -0.21 0.56
CA GLY A 94 -9.70 1.18 0.69
C GLY A 94 -8.92 2.17 -0.17
N HIS A 95 -8.25 1.72 -1.25
CA HIS A 95 -7.58 2.61 -2.19
C HIS A 95 -8.54 3.69 -2.70
N SER A 96 -8.06 4.92 -2.87
CA SER A 96 -8.85 6.09 -3.25
C SER A 96 -9.74 5.87 -4.48
N GLU A 97 -9.23 5.16 -5.49
CA GLU A 97 -10.01 4.80 -6.68
C GLU A 97 -11.23 3.91 -6.33
N ARG A 98 -11.09 3.00 -5.36
CA ARG A 98 -12.21 2.13 -4.95
C ARG A 98 -13.23 2.88 -4.12
N ARG A 99 -12.79 3.79 -3.26
CA ARG A 99 -13.68 4.68 -2.51
C ARG A 99 -14.50 5.55 -3.48
N THR A 100 -13.87 6.10 -4.51
CA THR A 100 -14.52 7.02 -5.46
C THR A 100 -15.34 6.29 -6.52
N LEU A 101 -14.79 5.25 -7.17
CA LEU A 101 -15.41 4.60 -8.32
C LEU A 101 -16.36 3.46 -7.94
N HIS A 102 -16.14 2.84 -6.78
CA HIS A 102 -16.93 1.70 -6.31
C HIS A 102 -17.70 2.01 -5.01
N ALA A 103 -17.70 3.28 -4.57
CA ALA A 103 -18.39 3.75 -3.37
C ALA A 103 -18.05 2.94 -2.09
N GLU A 104 -16.80 2.47 -1.97
CA GLU A 104 -16.36 1.78 -0.76
C GLU A 104 -16.31 2.77 0.42
N THR A 105 -17.24 2.61 1.35
CA THR A 105 -17.32 3.39 2.60
C THR A 105 -16.27 2.89 3.61
N ASP A 106 -16.06 3.64 4.68
CA ASP A 106 -15.15 3.23 5.75
C ASP A 106 -15.57 1.91 6.40
N ASP A 107 -16.89 1.65 6.54
CA ASP A 107 -17.41 0.37 7.04
C ASP A 107 -17.08 -0.80 6.10
N VAL A 108 -17.22 -0.60 4.79
CA VAL A 108 -16.85 -1.60 3.77
C VAL A 108 -15.36 -1.88 3.83
N VAL A 109 -14.54 -0.83 3.93
CA VAL A 109 -13.08 -0.94 4.03
C VAL A 109 -12.68 -1.69 5.31
N ALA A 110 -13.28 -1.37 6.44
CA ALA A 110 -13.02 -2.06 7.71
C ALA A 110 -13.42 -3.55 7.64
N ALA A 111 -14.55 -3.88 6.99
CA ALA A 111 -14.98 -5.26 6.78
C ALA A 111 -14.01 -6.04 5.88
N LYS A 112 -13.54 -5.44 4.78
CA LYS A 112 -12.53 -6.04 3.90
C LYS A 112 -11.18 -6.21 4.60
N TYR A 113 -10.76 -5.22 5.39
CA TYR A 113 -9.53 -5.31 6.20
C TYR A 113 -9.58 -6.53 7.14
N GLU A 114 -10.68 -6.71 7.85
CA GLU A 114 -10.91 -7.87 8.72
C GLU A 114 -10.83 -9.19 7.94
N ALA A 115 -11.52 -9.27 6.78
CA ALA A 115 -11.53 -10.46 5.94
C ALA A 115 -10.13 -10.80 5.41
N ILE A 116 -9.36 -9.81 4.98
CA ILE A 116 -7.97 -9.97 4.51
C ILE A 116 -7.10 -10.59 5.61
N GLN A 117 -7.20 -10.10 6.85
CA GLN A 117 -6.44 -10.68 7.97
C GLN A 117 -6.89 -12.10 8.32
N LYS A 118 -8.20 -12.35 8.34
CA LYS A 118 -8.75 -13.70 8.56
C LYS A 118 -8.29 -14.70 7.50
N GLY A 119 -8.14 -14.25 6.25
CA GLY A 119 -7.58 -15.04 5.14
C GLY A 119 -6.06 -15.22 5.18
N GLY A 120 -5.37 -14.69 6.21
CA GLY A 120 -3.93 -14.86 6.41
C GLY A 120 -3.06 -13.95 5.54
N LEU A 121 -3.62 -12.86 5.05
CA LEU A 121 -2.92 -11.81 4.30
C LEU A 121 -2.64 -10.59 5.20
N VAL A 122 -1.69 -9.77 4.77
CA VAL A 122 -1.39 -8.47 5.40
C VAL A 122 -2.18 -7.39 4.66
N PRO A 123 -3.18 -6.74 5.27
CA PRO A 123 -3.88 -5.62 4.64
C PRO A 123 -2.96 -4.41 4.52
N VAL A 124 -3.00 -3.77 3.36
CA VAL A 124 -2.42 -2.44 3.13
C VAL A 124 -3.56 -1.45 3.11
N LEU A 125 -3.82 -0.83 4.25
CA LEU A 125 -4.93 0.11 4.45
C LEU A 125 -4.61 1.46 3.82
N CYS A 126 -5.30 1.78 2.72
CA CYS A 126 -5.19 3.06 2.05
C CYS A 126 -6.14 4.08 2.69
N ILE A 127 -5.57 5.19 3.12
CA ILE A 127 -6.28 6.33 3.73
C ILE A 127 -5.79 7.64 3.13
N GLY A 128 -6.63 8.65 3.12
CA GLY A 128 -6.24 9.96 2.63
C GLY A 128 -7.43 10.85 2.27
N GLU A 129 -7.16 12.13 2.11
CA GLU A 129 -8.12 13.19 1.85
C GLU A 129 -8.21 13.55 0.38
N THR A 130 -9.36 14.06 -0.03
CA THR A 130 -9.59 14.69 -1.34
C THR A 130 -8.97 16.08 -1.38
N LEU A 131 -8.94 16.69 -2.59
CA LEU A 131 -8.44 18.06 -2.75
C LEU A 131 -9.28 19.04 -1.93
N GLU A 132 -10.61 18.92 -1.97
CA GLU A 132 -11.52 19.79 -1.23
C GLU A 132 -11.29 19.68 0.29
N GLN A 133 -11.04 18.48 0.79
CA GLN A 133 -10.75 18.24 2.21
C GLN A 133 -9.38 18.81 2.60
N PHE A 134 -8.38 18.70 1.72
CA PHE A 134 -7.07 19.30 1.93
C PHE A 134 -7.16 20.84 1.98
N GLU A 135 -7.85 21.46 1.02
CA GLU A 135 -8.06 22.91 0.97
C GLU A 135 -8.88 23.42 2.16
N ALA A 136 -9.81 22.61 2.66
CA ALA A 136 -10.58 22.91 3.89
C ALA A 136 -9.75 22.71 5.18
N GLY A 137 -8.52 22.21 5.11
CA GLY A 137 -7.66 21.99 6.27
C GLY A 137 -8.09 20.86 7.20
N VAL A 138 -8.91 19.90 6.70
CA VAL A 138 -9.48 18.80 7.51
C VAL A 138 -8.77 17.45 7.33
N THR A 139 -7.60 17.42 6.70
CA THR A 139 -6.81 16.20 6.45
C THR A 139 -6.72 15.31 7.68
N LYS A 140 -6.36 15.87 8.84
CA LYS A 140 -6.20 15.11 10.09
C LYS A 140 -7.49 14.40 10.50
N ASN A 141 -8.62 15.09 10.46
CA ASN A 141 -9.92 14.53 10.82
C ASN A 141 -10.32 13.39 9.85
N VAL A 142 -10.00 13.55 8.55
CA VAL A 142 -10.31 12.53 7.54
C VAL A 142 -9.52 11.26 7.84
N VAL A 143 -8.20 11.33 8.00
CA VAL A 143 -7.37 10.15 8.26
C VAL A 143 -7.70 9.49 9.59
N GLU A 144 -8.04 10.28 10.63
CA GLU A 144 -8.50 9.75 11.92
C GLU A 144 -9.83 8.98 11.77
N THR A 145 -10.79 9.53 11.02
CA THR A 145 -12.10 8.88 10.78
C THR A 145 -11.91 7.54 10.07
N GLN A 146 -11.07 7.50 9.02
CA GLN A 146 -10.80 6.29 8.26
C GLN A 146 -10.07 5.23 9.11
N LEU A 147 -9.11 5.64 9.93
CA LEU A 147 -8.41 4.74 10.88
C LEU A 147 -9.34 4.23 11.97
N LYS A 148 -10.19 5.14 12.51
CA LYS A 148 -11.12 4.80 13.58
C LYS A 148 -12.11 3.71 13.18
N ALA A 149 -12.62 3.73 11.96
CA ALA A 149 -13.52 2.68 11.48
C ALA A 149 -12.89 1.28 11.54
N VAL A 150 -11.59 1.16 11.21
CA VAL A 150 -10.85 -0.10 11.31
C VAL A 150 -10.56 -0.45 12.77
N ILE A 151 -10.16 0.54 13.59
CA ILE A 151 -9.87 0.32 15.02
C ILE A 151 -11.14 -0.13 15.76
N ASP A 152 -12.28 0.50 15.51
CA ASP A 152 -13.54 0.16 16.15
C ASP A 152 -13.99 -1.28 15.80
N ARG A 153 -13.74 -1.74 14.57
CA ARG A 153 -14.11 -3.08 14.12
C ARG A 153 -13.12 -4.17 14.53
N CYS A 154 -11.83 -3.90 14.36
CA CYS A 154 -10.78 -4.93 14.45
C CYS A 154 -9.89 -4.78 15.68
N GLY A 155 -9.98 -3.66 16.39
CA GLY A 155 -9.09 -3.31 17.49
C GLY A 155 -7.71 -2.83 17.02
N ILE A 156 -7.04 -2.03 17.85
CA ILE A 156 -5.70 -1.50 17.56
C ILE A 156 -4.65 -2.59 17.37
N ALA A 157 -4.76 -3.71 18.07
CA ALA A 157 -3.84 -4.84 17.98
C ALA A 157 -3.75 -5.44 16.55
N SER A 158 -4.80 -5.27 15.72
CA SER A 158 -4.82 -5.73 14.34
C SER A 158 -3.71 -5.07 13.49
N PHE A 159 -3.29 -3.86 13.83
CA PHE A 159 -2.23 -3.14 13.14
C PHE A 159 -0.82 -3.72 13.36
N ASN A 160 -0.64 -4.68 14.27
CA ASN A 160 0.62 -5.44 14.35
C ASN A 160 0.90 -6.27 13.08
N ASN A 161 -0.14 -6.60 12.31
CA ASN A 161 -0.05 -7.33 11.05
C ASN A 161 -0.76 -6.56 9.94
N ALA A 162 -0.39 -5.31 9.76
CA ALA A 162 -0.93 -4.43 8.74
C ALA A 162 0.10 -3.40 8.29
N VAL A 163 -0.16 -2.80 7.14
CA VAL A 163 0.56 -1.64 6.60
C VAL A 163 -0.48 -0.55 6.34
N ILE A 164 -0.10 0.71 6.55
CA ILE A 164 -0.91 1.88 6.21
C ILE A 164 -0.28 2.54 5.00
N ALA A 165 -1.09 2.97 4.02
CA ALA A 165 -0.66 3.81 2.92
C ALA A 165 -1.43 5.13 2.96
N TYR A 166 -0.74 6.23 3.22
CA TYR A 166 -1.33 7.56 3.16
C TYR A 166 -1.30 8.08 1.73
N GLU A 167 -2.47 8.31 1.18
CA GLU A 167 -2.70 8.78 -0.17
C GLU A 167 -3.23 10.22 -0.15
N PRO A 168 -2.38 11.26 -0.33
CA PRO A 168 -2.88 12.60 -0.65
C PRO A 168 -3.53 12.54 -2.04
N VAL A 169 -4.86 12.32 -2.11
CA VAL A 169 -5.58 12.04 -3.37
C VAL A 169 -5.35 13.15 -4.40
N TRP A 170 -5.23 14.40 -3.94
CA TRP A 170 -4.91 15.56 -4.76
C TRP A 170 -3.51 15.52 -5.40
N ALA A 171 -2.61 14.66 -4.91
CA ALA A 171 -1.25 14.46 -5.44
C ALA A 171 -1.10 13.16 -6.25
N ILE A 172 -2.19 12.42 -6.51
CA ILE A 172 -2.14 11.17 -7.27
C ILE A 172 -2.44 11.46 -8.75
N GLY A 173 -1.43 11.30 -9.62
CA GLY A 173 -1.62 11.42 -11.07
C GLY A 173 -1.93 12.84 -11.58
N THR A 174 -1.86 13.84 -10.72
CA THR A 174 -2.17 15.25 -11.07
C THR A 174 -0.95 16.08 -11.48
N GLY A 175 0.26 15.52 -11.30
CA GLY A 175 1.52 16.25 -11.43
C GLY A 175 1.84 17.14 -10.22
N LYS A 176 0.93 17.26 -9.25
CA LYS A 176 1.23 17.89 -7.95
C LYS A 176 1.88 16.87 -7.04
N THR A 177 2.84 17.30 -6.23
CA THR A 177 3.50 16.46 -5.22
C THR A 177 3.40 17.14 -3.86
N ALA A 178 3.13 16.39 -2.82
CA ALA A 178 3.33 16.90 -1.47
C ALA A 178 4.84 17.06 -1.24
N THR A 179 5.25 18.14 -0.56
CA THR A 179 6.65 18.23 -0.11
C THR A 179 6.94 17.17 0.96
N PRO A 180 8.21 16.78 1.16
CA PRO A 180 8.56 15.84 2.23
C PRO A 180 8.04 16.28 3.61
N GLU A 181 8.03 17.58 3.90
CA GLU A 181 7.55 18.14 5.17
C GLU A 181 6.03 18.00 5.33
N ILE A 182 5.26 18.24 4.26
CA ILE A 182 3.80 18.05 4.28
C ILE A 182 3.48 16.57 4.47
N ALA A 183 4.11 15.68 3.71
CA ALA A 183 3.94 14.24 3.85
C ALA A 183 4.31 13.78 5.27
N GLN A 184 5.48 14.20 5.79
CA GLN A 184 5.94 13.88 7.13
C GLN A 184 4.95 14.36 8.21
N SER A 185 4.40 15.56 8.07
CA SER A 185 3.43 16.10 9.05
C SER A 185 2.20 15.19 9.19
N VAL A 186 1.68 14.65 8.08
CA VAL A 186 0.52 13.74 8.12
C VAL A 186 0.92 12.36 8.63
N HIS A 187 2.07 11.81 8.19
CA HIS A 187 2.58 10.53 8.69
C HIS A 187 2.82 10.54 10.20
N ALA A 188 3.45 11.61 10.71
CA ALA A 188 3.65 11.80 12.15
C ALA A 188 2.30 11.86 12.90
N HIS A 189 1.31 12.56 12.32
CA HIS A 189 -0.03 12.64 12.90
C HIS A 189 -0.73 11.27 12.93
N ILE A 190 -0.68 10.48 11.85
CA ILE A 190 -1.21 9.10 11.80
C ILE A 190 -0.57 8.27 12.92
N ARG A 191 0.75 8.31 13.05
CA ARG A 191 1.49 7.56 14.07
C ARG A 191 1.12 8.00 15.47
N GLN A 192 1.01 9.32 15.71
CA GLN A 192 0.59 9.87 16.99
C GLN A 192 -0.86 9.47 17.35
N TYR A 193 -1.77 9.47 16.39
CA TYR A 193 -3.15 9.04 16.59
C TYR A 193 -3.23 7.57 17.04
N LEU A 194 -2.50 6.67 16.35
CA LEU A 194 -2.40 5.27 16.74
C LEU A 194 -1.76 5.09 18.12
N ALA A 195 -0.75 5.90 18.46
CA ALA A 195 -0.09 5.85 19.75
C ALA A 195 -1.01 6.20 20.91
N GLY A 196 -2.07 6.98 20.66
CA GLY A 196 -3.14 7.24 21.63
C GLY A 196 -3.92 5.98 22.04
N PHE A 197 -3.92 4.93 21.20
CA PHE A 197 -4.52 3.63 21.50
C PHE A 197 -3.46 2.63 22.01
N ASP A 198 -2.33 2.52 21.33
CA ASP A 198 -1.21 1.63 21.68
C ASP A 198 0.11 2.14 21.08
N ALA A 199 0.99 2.63 21.94
CA ALA A 199 2.29 3.16 21.53
C ALA A 199 3.22 2.10 20.93
N THR A 200 3.10 0.84 21.36
CA THR A 200 3.93 -0.26 20.84
C THR A 200 3.53 -0.62 19.41
N VAL A 201 2.22 -0.68 19.12
CA VAL A 201 1.70 -0.88 17.79
C VAL A 201 2.09 0.27 16.87
N ALA A 202 1.86 1.51 17.32
CA ALA A 202 2.20 2.71 16.56
C ALA A 202 3.69 2.80 16.19
N ALA A 203 4.57 2.37 17.10
CA ALA A 203 6.02 2.35 16.84
C ALA A 203 6.45 1.32 15.78
N LYS A 204 5.66 0.27 15.54
CA LYS A 204 6.02 -0.85 14.65
C LYS A 204 5.34 -0.80 13.29
N VAL A 205 4.10 -0.31 13.20
CA VAL A 205 3.35 -0.29 11.95
C VAL A 205 4.08 0.54 10.89
N GLN A 206 4.20 -0.02 9.69
CA GLN A 206 4.76 0.70 8.54
C GLN A 206 3.70 1.64 7.96
N ILE A 207 4.10 2.90 7.71
CA ILE A 207 3.26 3.92 7.09
C ILE A 207 3.92 4.36 5.79
N LEU A 208 3.35 3.98 4.68
CA LEU A 208 3.85 4.26 3.33
C LEU A 208 3.27 5.57 2.79
N TYR A 209 4.06 6.29 2.02
CA TYR A 209 3.58 7.41 1.25
C TYR A 209 3.00 6.93 -0.10
N GLY A 210 1.74 7.26 -0.37
CA GLY A 210 0.99 6.83 -1.57
C GLY A 210 0.79 7.92 -2.62
N GLY A 211 1.38 9.09 -2.46
CA GLY A 211 1.40 10.14 -3.49
C GLY A 211 2.46 9.89 -4.56
N SER A 212 2.69 10.88 -5.40
CA SER A 212 3.66 10.80 -6.50
C SER A 212 5.09 10.67 -5.95
N VAL A 213 5.80 9.60 -6.36
CA VAL A 213 7.21 9.35 -6.03
C VAL A 213 7.98 9.09 -7.31
N THR A 214 9.18 9.66 -7.40
CA THR A 214 10.14 9.42 -8.48
C THR A 214 11.48 8.96 -7.89
N GLY A 215 12.38 8.43 -8.70
CA GLY A 215 13.73 8.11 -8.26
C GLY A 215 14.46 9.29 -7.62
N ALA A 216 14.22 10.51 -8.14
CA ALA A 216 14.84 11.73 -7.63
C ALA A 216 14.29 12.19 -6.26
N THR A 217 13.03 11.91 -5.95
CA THR A 217 12.37 12.37 -4.72
C THR A 217 12.31 11.30 -3.62
N ALA A 218 12.57 10.05 -3.97
CA ALA A 218 12.43 8.91 -3.06
C ALA A 218 13.29 9.03 -1.81
N ALA A 219 14.57 9.42 -1.96
CA ALA A 219 15.49 9.52 -0.84
C ALA A 219 15.06 10.59 0.19
N ASP A 220 14.59 11.75 -0.27
CA ASP A 220 14.14 12.84 0.60
C ASP A 220 12.85 12.49 1.32
N LEU A 221 11.89 11.83 0.62
CA LEU A 221 10.63 11.37 1.19
C LEU A 221 10.87 10.25 2.22
N PHE A 222 11.60 9.21 1.84
CA PHE A 222 11.82 8.05 2.71
C PHE A 222 12.88 8.30 3.78
N GLY A 223 13.62 9.42 3.69
CA GLY A 223 14.49 9.94 4.72
C GLY A 223 13.74 10.49 5.94
N GLN A 224 12.46 10.79 5.81
CA GLN A 224 11.63 11.34 6.88
C GLN A 224 11.37 10.30 7.99
N PRO A 225 11.29 10.74 9.28
CA PRO A 225 11.23 9.81 10.43
C PRO A 225 10.02 8.87 10.45
N ASP A 226 8.88 9.31 9.89
CA ASP A 226 7.62 8.55 9.96
C ASP A 226 7.16 7.99 8.60
N ILE A 227 7.94 8.19 7.54
CA ILE A 227 7.67 7.63 6.21
C ILE A 227 8.51 6.36 6.04
N ASP A 228 7.84 5.21 6.03
CA ASP A 228 8.49 3.89 6.02
C ASP A 228 8.57 3.28 4.61
N GLY A 229 8.56 4.12 3.57
CA GLY A 229 8.60 3.70 2.17
C GLY A 229 7.43 4.24 1.35
N GLY A 230 7.06 3.56 0.27
CA GLY A 230 6.04 4.07 -0.64
C GLY A 230 5.13 3.01 -1.26
N LEU A 231 3.87 3.41 -1.50
CA LEU A 231 2.94 2.72 -2.39
C LEU A 231 2.93 3.47 -3.73
N VAL A 232 3.64 2.94 -4.72
CA VAL A 232 4.00 3.63 -5.97
C VAL A 232 3.08 3.19 -7.10
N GLY A 233 2.46 4.16 -7.77
CA GLY A 233 1.61 3.91 -8.95
C GLY A 233 2.43 3.82 -10.25
N GLY A 234 2.23 4.76 -11.18
CA GLY A 234 2.78 4.72 -12.55
C GLY A 234 4.29 4.48 -12.66
N ALA A 235 5.10 5.03 -11.75
CA ALA A 235 6.55 4.81 -11.75
C ALA A 235 6.91 3.33 -11.47
N SER A 236 6.02 2.55 -10.81
CA SER A 236 6.24 1.13 -10.57
C SER A 236 6.10 0.24 -11.81
N LEU A 237 5.61 0.80 -12.91
CA LEU A 237 5.46 0.11 -14.20
C LEU A 237 6.73 0.20 -15.08
N LYS A 238 7.75 0.91 -14.62
CA LYS A 238 9.01 1.11 -15.34
C LYS A 238 10.17 0.61 -14.49
N VAL A 239 10.97 -0.30 -15.06
CA VAL A 239 12.07 -0.95 -14.34
C VAL A 239 13.03 0.09 -13.76
N ASP A 240 13.48 1.05 -14.57
CA ASP A 240 14.48 2.03 -14.15
C ASP A 240 13.95 2.96 -13.05
N ASP A 241 12.72 3.50 -13.20
CA ASP A 241 12.10 4.39 -12.24
C ASP A 241 11.89 3.66 -10.89
N PHE A 242 11.33 2.44 -10.93
CA PHE A 242 11.03 1.71 -9.70
C PHE A 242 12.32 1.22 -9.01
N SER A 243 13.34 0.81 -9.78
CA SER A 243 14.65 0.45 -9.23
C SER A 243 15.33 1.63 -8.51
N GLN A 244 15.25 2.84 -9.07
CA GLN A 244 15.74 4.05 -8.42
C GLN A 244 14.97 4.37 -7.13
N ILE A 245 13.65 4.16 -7.11
CA ILE A 245 12.83 4.34 -5.90
C ILE A 245 13.22 3.33 -4.83
N ILE A 246 13.45 2.06 -5.18
CA ILE A 246 13.95 1.03 -4.26
C ILE A 246 15.32 1.43 -3.69
N ALA A 247 16.24 1.90 -4.54
CA ALA A 247 17.55 2.38 -4.10
C ALA A 247 17.45 3.59 -3.14
N GLY A 248 16.53 4.53 -3.42
CA GLY A 248 16.27 5.69 -2.56
C GLY A 248 15.70 5.33 -1.18
N ALA A 249 15.12 4.14 -1.02
CA ALA A 249 14.64 3.62 0.26
C ALA A 249 15.72 2.88 1.06
N ALA A 250 16.86 2.58 0.45
CA ALA A 250 17.96 1.88 1.13
C ALA A 250 18.68 2.81 2.11
N LYS A 251 18.72 2.42 3.38
CA LYS A 251 19.49 3.08 4.46
C LYS A 251 20.62 2.20 4.91
#